data_0c61a81eed95063488868d6c728d84d4
#
_entry.id   0c61a81eed95063488868d6c728d84d4
#
_cell.length_a   1.000
_cell.length_b   1.000
_cell.length_c   1.000
_cell.angle_alpha   90.00
_cell.angle_beta   90.00
_cell.angle_gamma   90.00
#
_symmetry.space_group_name_H-M   'P 1'
#
loop_
_entity.id
_entity.type
_entity.pdbx_description
1 polymer ?
#
loop_
_entity_poly.entity_id
_entity_poly.type
_entity_poly.pdbx_seq_one_letter_code
_entity_poly.pdbx_strand_id
1 'polypeptide(L)' 'MAKVYPYHTKSEEEAPEHRNVYHDHDNCPDGKRIKPKNREQGSAGRPRCKECIKLG' A
#
# COMPACT_ATOMS: atom_id res chain seq x y z
N MET A 1 -2.36 -12.10 9.83
CA MET A 1 -2.37 -12.15 8.93
C MET A 1 -3.03 -11.49 8.33
N ALA A 2 -2.79 -11.11 7.66
CA ALA A 2 -3.43 -10.00 7.40
C ALA A 2 -3.37 -9.58 5.98
N LYS A 3 -3.42 -10.53 5.16
CA LYS A 3 -3.49 -10.24 3.74
C LYS A 3 -4.89 -9.71 3.43
N VAL A 4 -4.95 -8.58 2.74
CA VAL A 4 -6.21 -7.92 2.43
C VAL A 4 -6.27 -7.62 0.94
N TYR A 5 -7.40 -7.15 0.47
CA TYR A 5 -7.54 -6.73 -0.90
C TYR A 5 -6.52 -5.63 -1.22
N PRO A 6 -5.87 -5.66 -2.37
CA PRO A 6 -4.85 -4.66 -2.69
C PRO A 6 -5.38 -3.23 -2.58
N TYR A 7 -4.54 -2.34 -2.09
CA TYR A 7 -4.89 -0.94 -1.96
C TYR A 7 -3.64 -0.09 -2.19
N HIS A 8 -3.84 1.17 -2.46
CA HIS A 8 -2.75 2.11 -2.71
C HIS A 8 -3.21 3.50 -2.31
N THR A 9 -2.26 4.44 -2.26
CA THR A 9 -2.62 5.84 -2.00
C THR A 9 -2.77 6.57 -3.32
N LYS A 10 -3.75 7.47 -3.38
CA LYS A 10 -3.96 8.32 -4.53
C LYS A 10 -3.38 9.72 -4.32
N SER A 11 -2.73 9.96 -3.18
CA SER A 11 -2.23 11.28 -2.82
C SER A 11 -0.74 11.35 -3.04
N GLU A 12 -0.27 12.49 -3.53
CA GLU A 12 1.15 12.75 -3.68
C GLU A 12 1.79 13.20 -2.37
N GLU A 13 0.99 13.33 -1.30
CA GLU A 13 1.52 13.63 0.02
C GLU A 13 2.36 12.50 0.59
N GLU A 14 2.10 11.29 0.13
CA GLU A 14 2.83 10.13 0.63
C GLU A 14 4.21 10.07 0.00
N ALA A 15 5.16 9.47 0.73
CA ALA A 15 6.51 9.31 0.21
C ALA A 15 6.51 8.39 -1.01
N PRO A 16 7.44 8.61 -1.96
CA PRO A 16 7.46 7.78 -3.17
C PRO A 16 7.56 6.29 -2.89
N GLU A 17 8.25 5.87 -1.81
CA GLU A 17 8.40 4.46 -1.48
C GLU A 17 7.05 3.81 -1.19
N HIS A 18 6.07 4.57 -0.68
CA HIS A 18 4.75 4.02 -0.40
C HIS A 18 3.78 4.35 -1.50
N ARG A 19 4.00 5.46 -2.19
CA ARG A 19 3.05 5.99 -3.17
C ARG A 19 3.07 5.24 -4.49
N ASN A 20 4.24 4.77 -4.89
CA ASN A 20 4.41 4.16 -6.20
C ASN A 20 4.19 2.66 -6.20
N VAL A 21 3.67 2.11 -5.11
CA VAL A 21 3.46 0.67 -4.98
C VAL A 21 2.07 0.42 -4.39
N TYR A 22 1.59 -0.81 -4.52
CA TYR A 22 0.35 -1.18 -3.86
C TYR A 22 0.67 -2.08 -2.68
N HIS A 23 -0.27 -2.15 -1.75
CA HIS A 23 -0.11 -2.95 -0.54
C HIS A 23 -1.23 -3.98 -0.46
N ASP A 24 -0.94 -5.16 0.08
CA ASP A 24 -1.96 -6.18 0.24
C ASP A 24 -1.88 -6.84 1.61
N HIS A 25 -1.31 -6.13 2.57
CA HIS A 25 -1.28 -6.57 3.96
C HIS A 25 -1.68 -5.42 4.86
N ASP A 26 -2.55 -5.67 5.82
CA ASP A 26 -2.97 -4.59 6.72
C ASP A 26 -1.95 -4.34 7.84
N ASN A 27 -0.98 -5.24 8.00
CA ASN A 27 0.10 -5.01 8.95
C ASN A 27 1.39 -4.52 8.28
N CYS A 28 1.30 -4.12 7.02
CA CYS A 28 2.43 -3.54 6.32
C CYS A 28 2.73 -2.15 6.88
N PRO A 29 3.95 -1.90 7.39
CA PRO A 29 4.25 -0.60 7.98
C PRO A 29 4.10 0.55 6.98
N ASP A 30 4.45 0.32 5.73
CA ASP A 30 4.29 1.36 4.73
C ASP A 30 2.83 1.59 4.37
N GLY A 31 2.05 0.51 4.33
CA GLY A 31 0.63 0.63 4.05
C GLY A 31 -0.11 1.36 5.15
N LYS A 32 0.31 1.16 6.40
CA LYS A 32 -0.32 1.84 7.53
C LYS A 32 -0.12 3.34 7.52
N ARG A 33 0.90 3.81 6.81
CA ARG A 33 1.17 5.25 6.75
C ARG A 33 0.23 5.98 5.83
N ILE A 34 -0.49 5.26 5.00
CA ILE A 34 -1.45 5.89 4.09
C ILE A 34 -2.65 6.36 4.89
N LYS A 35 -2.96 7.65 4.77
CA LYS A 35 -4.13 8.19 5.45
C LYS A 35 -5.40 7.59 4.85
N PRO A 36 -6.39 7.26 5.67
CA PRO A 36 -7.61 6.64 5.14
C PRO A 36 -8.26 7.44 4.02
N LYS A 37 -8.19 8.76 4.07
CA LYS A 37 -8.79 9.60 3.05
C LYS A 37 -8.10 9.48 1.70
N ASN A 38 -6.84 9.01 1.71
CA ASN A 38 -6.06 8.86 0.49
C ASN A 38 -6.05 7.43 -0.02
N ARG A 39 -6.60 6.51 0.74
CA ARG A 39 -6.57 5.09 0.42
C ARG A 39 -7.59 4.75 -0.64
N GLU A 40 -7.16 3.98 -1.61
CA GLU A 40 -8.02 3.56 -2.71
C GLU A 40 -7.77 2.10 -3.00
N GLN A 41 -8.82 1.35 -3.31
CA GLN A 41 -8.69 -0.07 -3.59
C GLN A 41 -8.07 -0.30 -4.97
N GLY A 42 -7.35 -1.42 -5.09
CA GLY A 42 -6.76 -1.83 -6.35
C GLY A 42 -5.26 -1.62 -6.37
N SER A 43 -4.61 -2.20 -7.36
CA SER A 43 -3.15 -2.10 -7.49
C SER A 43 -2.73 -0.92 -8.35
N ALA A 44 -3.64 -0.36 -9.13
CA ALA A 44 -3.36 0.77 -10.02
C ALA A 44 -2.20 0.48 -10.98
N GLY A 45 -1.99 -0.80 -11.31
CA GLY A 45 -0.90 -1.18 -12.20
C GLY A 45 0.48 -0.98 -11.62
N ARG A 46 0.58 -0.80 -10.30
CA ARG A 46 1.86 -0.56 -9.64
C ARG A 46 2.50 -1.85 -9.18
N PRO A 47 3.84 -1.85 -8.96
CA PRO A 47 4.49 -3.02 -8.40
C PRO A 47 4.10 -3.22 -6.94
N ARG A 48 4.31 -4.42 -6.44
CA ARG A 48 3.97 -4.75 -5.05
C ARG A 48 4.98 -4.12 -4.10
N CYS A 49 4.48 -3.65 -2.97
CA CYS A 49 5.31 -3.06 -1.93
C CYS A 49 6.32 -4.09 -1.41
N LYS A 50 7.57 -3.65 -1.19
CA LYS A 50 8.63 -4.54 -0.72
C LYS A 50 8.28 -5.14 0.64
N GLU A 51 7.67 -4.37 1.53
CA GLU A 51 7.30 -4.87 2.85
C GLU A 51 6.20 -5.91 2.73
N CYS A 52 5.25 -5.71 1.83
CA CYS A 52 4.20 -6.69 1.60
C CYS A 52 4.78 -7.99 1.05
N ILE A 53 5.80 -7.89 0.20
CA ILE A 53 6.47 -9.07 -0.33
C ILE A 53 7.12 -9.85 0.81
N LYS A 54 7.75 -9.14 1.76
CA LYS A 54 8.37 -9.79 2.91
C LYS A 54 7.35 -10.46 3.79
N LEU A 55 6.19 -9.88 3.91
CA LEU A 55 5.14 -10.42 4.76
C LEU A 55 4.43 -11.62 4.14
N GLY A 56 4.57 -11.79 2.86
CA GLY A 56 3.95 -12.89 2.15
C GLY A 56 2.92 -12.44 1.20
#